data_98a6de9e7f46cc6ebbfd47c26b70745c
#
_entry.id   98a6de9e7f46cc6ebbfd47c26b70745c
#
_cell.length_a   1.000
_cell.length_b   1.000
_cell.length_c   1.000
_cell.angle_alpha   90.00
_cell.angle_beta   90.00
_cell.angle_gamma   90.00
#
_symmetry.space_group_name_H-M   'P 1'
#
loop_
_entity.id
_entity.type
_entity.pdbx_description
1 polymer ?
#
loop_
_entity_poly.entity_id
_entity_poly.type
_entity_poly.pdbx_seq_one_letter_code
_entity_poly.pdbx_strand_id
1 'polypeptide(L)'
;MKKLNVALVGLSFGLEFVAIYCKHPDIDKVYVVDKNEKLLNIAKERYSIPDERCFTDLQDVLDIPEIDAVHLVTPPATHAPFSVRVL
;
A
#
# COMPACT_ATOMS: atom_id res chain seq x y z
N MET A 1 9.04 4.93 -20.09
CA MET A 1 8.90 5.67 -18.82
C MET A 1 8.99 4.72 -17.65
N LYS A 2 9.72 5.08 -16.60
CA LYS A 2 9.88 4.20 -15.44
C LYS A 2 8.58 4.11 -14.65
N LYS A 3 8.15 2.90 -14.35
CA LYS A 3 7.01 2.67 -13.49
C LYS A 3 7.42 2.74 -12.02
N LEU A 4 6.50 3.14 -11.17
CA LEU A 4 6.73 3.31 -9.75
C LEU A 4 6.22 2.10 -8.95
N ASN A 5 6.93 1.77 -7.88
CA ASN A 5 6.48 0.79 -6.90
C ASN A 5 5.97 1.56 -5.68
N VAL A 6 4.74 1.29 -5.29
CA VAL A 6 4.06 2.04 -4.22
C VAL A 6 3.68 1.11 -3.09
N ALA A 7 3.92 1.56 -1.86
CA ALA A 7 3.43 0.87 -0.66
C ALA A 7 2.24 1.64 -0.10
N LEU A 8 1.13 0.95 0.09
CA LEU A 8 -0.08 1.52 0.67
C LEU A 8 -0.21 1.03 2.11
N VAL A 9 -0.21 1.96 3.05
CA VAL A 9 -0.29 1.66 4.47
C VAL A 9 -1.65 2.06 5.02
N GLY A 10 -2.36 1.11 5.63
CA GLY A 10 -3.69 1.33 6.16
C GLY A 10 -4.78 0.90 5.18
N LEU A 11 -5.25 -0.34 5.32
CA LEU A 11 -6.23 -0.90 4.40
C LEU A 11 -7.68 -0.68 4.85
N SER A 12 -7.89 -0.25 6.09
CA SER A 12 -9.24 0.02 6.59
C SER A 12 -9.98 1.01 5.70
N PHE A 13 -9.28 2.06 5.26
CA PHE A 13 -9.81 3.04 4.31
C PHE A 13 -9.06 3.00 2.99
N GLY A 14 -8.01 2.22 2.91
CA GLY A 14 -7.10 2.22 1.77
C GLY A 14 -7.39 1.17 0.71
N LEU A 15 -8.30 0.22 0.96
CA LEU A 15 -8.58 -0.85 -0.02
C LEU A 15 -8.97 -0.31 -1.38
N GLU A 16 -9.72 0.79 -1.43
CA GLU A 16 -10.11 1.40 -2.69
C GLU A 16 -8.91 1.95 -3.47
N PHE A 17 -7.91 2.44 -2.73
CA PHE A 17 -6.69 2.94 -3.36
C PHE A 17 -5.85 1.82 -3.96
N VAL A 18 -5.93 0.61 -3.39
CA VAL A 18 -5.24 -0.55 -3.97
C VAL A 18 -5.76 -0.79 -5.39
N ALA A 19 -7.08 -0.72 -5.58
CA ALA A 19 -7.68 -0.89 -6.90
C ALA A 19 -7.18 0.19 -7.87
N ILE A 20 -7.10 1.43 -7.41
CA ILE A 20 -6.63 2.54 -8.24
C ILE A 20 -5.18 2.31 -8.67
N TYR A 21 -4.31 1.95 -7.74
CA TYR A 21 -2.90 1.73 -8.05
C TYR A 21 -2.69 0.51 -8.94
N CYS A 22 -3.46 -0.57 -8.73
CA CYS A 22 -3.33 -1.76 -9.57
C CYS A 22 -3.72 -1.51 -11.02
N LYS A 23 -4.59 -0.52 -11.26
CA LYS A 23 -5.03 -0.16 -12.61
C LYS A 23 -4.24 0.99 -13.22
N HIS A 24 -3.41 1.66 -12.43
CA HIS A 24 -2.69 2.83 -12.91
C HIS A 24 -1.53 2.40 -13.80
N PRO A 25 -1.42 2.96 -15.02
CA PRO A 25 -0.39 2.52 -15.97
C PRO A 25 1.04 2.84 -15.55
N ASP A 26 1.23 3.82 -14.66
CA ASP A 26 2.55 4.22 -14.19
C ASP A 26 2.98 3.50 -12.91
N ILE A 27 2.13 2.61 -12.38
CA ILE A 27 2.44 1.83 -11.19
C ILE A 27 2.76 0.39 -11.60
N ASP A 28 3.91 -0.10 -11.16
CA ASP A 28 4.33 -1.47 -11.44
C ASP A 28 3.88 -2.42 -10.34
N LYS A 29 4.44 -2.26 -9.14
CA LYS A 29 4.14 -3.14 -8.01
C LYS A 29 3.45 -2.37 -6.89
N VAL A 30 2.43 -2.98 -6.30
CA VAL A 30 1.74 -2.44 -5.15
C VAL A 30 2.03 -3.31 -3.94
N TYR A 31 2.55 -2.69 -2.89
CA TYR A 31 2.78 -3.33 -1.60
C TYR A 31 1.70 -2.85 -0.63
N VAL A 32 1.24 -3.72 0.24
CA VAL A 32 0.20 -3.37 1.20
C VAL A 32 0.66 -3.64 2.62
N VAL A 33 0.31 -2.73 3.53
CA VAL A 33 0.70 -2.82 4.93
C VAL A 33 -0.51 -2.56 5.80
N ASP A 34 -0.80 -3.47 6.71
CA ASP A 34 -1.81 -3.27 7.74
C ASP A 34 -1.59 -4.26 8.87
N LYS A 35 -1.80 -3.81 10.10
CA LYS A 35 -1.69 -4.68 11.27
C LYS A 35 -2.79 -5.72 11.31
N ASN A 36 -3.90 -5.46 10.62
CA ASN A 36 -5.03 -6.38 10.56
C ASN A 36 -4.84 -7.37 9.42
N GLU A 37 -4.51 -8.62 9.77
CA GLU A 37 -4.26 -9.67 8.78
C GLU A 37 -5.49 -9.98 7.92
N LYS A 38 -6.69 -9.76 8.45
CA LYS A 38 -7.91 -9.97 7.66
C LYS A 38 -7.98 -9.03 6.47
N LEU A 39 -7.57 -7.77 6.68
CA LEU A 39 -7.54 -6.79 5.61
C LEU A 39 -6.46 -7.12 4.59
N LEU A 40 -5.31 -7.62 5.05
CA LEU A 40 -4.27 -8.09 4.14
C LEU A 40 -4.76 -9.24 3.28
N ASN A 41 -5.48 -10.20 3.87
CA ASN A 41 -6.03 -11.33 3.14
C ASN A 41 -7.06 -10.88 2.10
N ILE A 42 -7.89 -9.89 2.42
CA ILE A 42 -8.84 -9.33 1.46
C ILE A 42 -8.10 -8.72 0.27
N ALA A 43 -7.05 -7.97 0.54
CA ALA A 43 -6.25 -7.36 -0.53
C ALA A 43 -5.59 -8.42 -1.41
N LYS A 44 -5.02 -9.46 -0.79
CA LYS A 44 -4.40 -10.56 -1.55
C LYS A 44 -5.39 -11.23 -2.48
N GLU A 45 -6.56 -11.58 -1.97
CA GLU A 45 -7.55 -12.29 -2.77
C GLU A 45 -8.19 -11.40 -3.83
N ARG A 46 -8.53 -10.17 -3.45
CA ARG A 46 -9.25 -9.27 -4.35
C ARG A 46 -8.38 -8.74 -5.47
N TYR A 47 -7.11 -8.47 -5.18
CA TYR A 47 -6.21 -7.79 -6.12
C TYR A 47 -5.02 -8.65 -6.53
N SER A 48 -5.01 -9.92 -6.15
CA SER A 48 -3.95 -10.87 -6.49
C SER A 48 -2.56 -10.40 -6.06
N ILE A 49 -2.47 -9.82 -4.86
CA ILE A 49 -1.21 -9.37 -4.31
C ILE A 49 -0.50 -10.55 -3.64
N PRO A 50 0.74 -10.88 -4.03
CA PRO A 50 1.46 -12.00 -3.42
C PRO A 50 1.86 -11.70 -1.97
N ASP A 51 2.04 -12.77 -1.19
CA ASP A 51 2.40 -12.66 0.23
C ASP A 51 3.67 -11.83 0.45
N GLU A 52 4.61 -11.92 -0.47
CA GLU A 52 5.88 -11.20 -0.37
C GLU A 52 5.73 -9.68 -0.47
N ARG A 53 4.55 -9.20 -0.85
CA ARG A 53 4.24 -7.76 -0.91
C ARG A 53 3.20 -7.35 0.12
N CYS A 54 2.92 -8.22 1.09
CA CYS A 54 2.00 -7.94 2.20
C CYS A 54 2.77 -7.92 3.51
N PHE A 55 2.63 -6.85 4.28
CA PHE A 55 3.38 -6.65 5.51
C PHE A 55 2.47 -6.17 6.63
N THR A 56 2.85 -6.47 7.85
CA THR A 56 2.11 -6.00 9.04
C THR A 56 2.77 -4.81 9.71
N ASP A 57 4.00 -4.48 9.31
CA ASP A 57 4.76 -3.38 9.91
C ASP A 57 5.28 -2.45 8.81
N LEU A 58 5.05 -1.16 8.99
CA LEU A 58 5.53 -0.14 8.06
C LEU A 58 7.05 -0.19 7.89
N GLN A 59 7.78 -0.50 8.96
CA GLN A 59 9.24 -0.53 8.91
C GLN A 59 9.74 -1.52 7.87
N ASP A 60 9.03 -2.63 7.69
CA ASP A 60 9.42 -3.64 6.72
C ASP A 60 9.43 -3.10 5.29
N VAL A 61 8.48 -2.21 4.96
CA VAL A 61 8.44 -1.63 3.60
C VAL A 61 9.45 -0.50 3.45
N LEU A 62 9.76 0.21 4.52
CA LEU A 62 10.75 1.29 4.45
C LEU A 62 12.16 0.76 4.14
N ASP A 63 12.41 -0.50 4.45
CA ASP A 63 13.69 -1.14 4.19
C ASP A 63 13.80 -1.73 2.77
N ILE A 64 12.73 -1.66 1.98
CA ILE A 64 12.73 -2.20 0.62
C ILE A 64 13.17 -1.11 -0.35
N PRO A 65 14.36 -1.25 -0.98
CA PRO A 65 14.89 -0.18 -1.83
C PRO A 65 14.10 0.01 -3.13
N GLU A 66 13.33 -0.99 -3.55
CA GLU A 66 12.54 -0.92 -4.77
C GLU A 66 11.31 -0.03 -4.66
N ILE A 67 10.87 0.27 -3.43
CA ILE A 67 9.67 1.09 -3.21
C ILE A 67 10.01 2.55 -3.43
N ASP A 68 9.28 3.19 -4.33
CA ASP A 68 9.50 4.59 -4.71
C ASP A 68 8.69 5.56 -3.86
N ALA A 69 7.51 5.15 -3.40
CA ALA A 69 6.63 6.03 -2.63
C ALA A 69 5.83 5.22 -1.61
N VAL A 70 5.50 5.85 -0.50
CA VAL A 70 4.65 5.26 0.55
C VAL A 70 3.44 6.16 0.73
N HIS A 71 2.26 5.60 0.56
CA HIS A 71 1.00 6.30 0.74
C HIS A 71 0.39 5.88 2.08
N LEU A 72 0.39 6.78 3.05
CA LEU A 72 -0.18 6.54 4.36
C LEU A 72 -1.64 6.96 4.37
N VAL A 73 -2.53 6.00 4.62
CA VAL A 73 -3.95 6.26 4.72
C VAL A 73 -4.34 6.15 6.20
N THR A 74 -4.79 7.24 6.78
CA THR A 74 -5.17 7.29 8.18
C THR A 74 -6.67 7.47 8.33
N PRO A 75 -7.27 7.04 9.46
CA PRO A 75 -8.70 7.24 9.69
C PRO A 75 -9.08 8.72 9.63
N PRO A 76 -10.30 9.04 9.15
CA PRO A 76 -10.74 10.44 9.07
C PRO A 76 -10.80 11.16 10.42
N ALA A 77 -10.81 10.42 11.52
CA ALA A 77 -10.80 11.01 12.86
C ALA A 77 -9.49 11.73 13.16
N THR A 78 -8.43 11.43 12.43
CA THR A 78 -7.17 12.18 12.54
C THR A 78 -7.23 13.38 11.61
N HIS A 79 -6.45 14.40 11.87
CA HIS A 79 -6.48 15.61 11.05
C HIS A 79 -5.64 15.54 9.78
N ALA A 80 -5.03 14.41 9.53
CA ALA A 80 -4.20 14.19 8.35
C ALA A 80 -4.57 12.84 7.71
N PRO A 81 -5.70 12.75 7.00
CA PRO A 81 -6.20 11.48 6.50
C PRO A 81 -5.30 10.82 5.46
N PHE A 82 -4.57 11.61 4.70
CA PHE A 82 -3.71 11.07 3.65
C PHE A 82 -2.35 11.74 3.67
N SER A 83 -1.33 10.93 3.45
CA SER A 83 0.04 11.42 3.37
C SER A 83 0.80 10.56 2.37
N VAL A 84 1.57 11.20 1.50
CA VAL A 84 2.42 10.50 0.54
C VAL A 84 3.86 10.90 0.79
N ARG A 85 4.72 9.89 0.97
CA ARG A 85 6.15 10.11 1.13
C ARG A 85 6.90 9.48 -0.03
N VAL A 86 7.77 10.24 -0.64
CA VAL A 86 8.65 9.76 -1.71
C VAL A 86 9.99 9.39 -1.08
N LEU A 87 10.43 8.19 -1.36
CA LEU A 87 11.67 7.65 -0.78
C LEU A 87 12.89 7.95 -1.63
#